data_3f77a5aee295e269aaa9b45532bb8448
#
_entry.id   3f77a5aee295e269aaa9b45532bb8448
#
_cell.length_a   1.000
_cell.length_b   1.000
_cell.length_c   1.000
_cell.angle_alpha   90.00
_cell.angle_beta   90.00
_cell.angle_gamma   90.00
#
_symmetry.space_group_name_H-M   'P 1'
#
loop_
_entity.id
_entity.type
_entity.pdbx_description
1 polymer ?
#
loop_
_entity_poly.entity_id
_entity_poly.type
_entity_poly.pdbx_seq_one_letter_code
_entity_poly.pdbx_strand_id
1 'polypeptide(L)'
;METLAPPKGFKLKLAGMPDTSVIRLSRPATVGVSAQDIPHIRPKLLVKEKEAVKTGTPLFCDKRDPDIRYVSPGTGTVKEIRFGPRRRLLEMVIALDSMDDYVEFGPVSLTDLAKLPDQELIDRLKQGGVWQSLRQLPARDTADSGAAPPLIIVCLNGNDLYSPHPGRVLEDNLPQFEFGLAVLKRFCDRIVVAARTSSMERLSPVKHLITHQVSDAYPAWDPGAILYHIKKKAEENSAWYIHVQELIHLARFLETGRYPVETMVTVTKGEDKKPHMIARRGTPIRLLAGNFPAGSLITTGRFNGREVDPDTHLGFFETTLNILPDAPKDEMFGFLRPGLNKPTVSRAFLSCLIDREVQLDGTLHGEERACINCSYCEDICPVDLMPSFIMKALHGDDIEEALQLGLLDCCRCGLCSFTCPSKIELARILSRGMDTHHKDKQG
;
A
#
# COMPACT_ATOMS: atom_id res chain seq x y z
N MET A 1 21.66 -12.35 -8.09
CA MET A 1 21.00 -11.27 -7.30
C MET A 1 21.64 -9.95 -7.70
N GLU A 2 20.86 -9.06 -8.25
CA GLU A 2 21.31 -7.72 -8.67
C GLU A 2 21.10 -6.72 -7.51
N THR A 3 21.94 -5.68 -7.45
CA THR A 3 21.82 -4.62 -6.43
C THR A 3 21.30 -3.35 -7.08
N LEU A 4 20.17 -2.85 -6.59
CA LEU A 4 19.58 -1.57 -7.01
C LEU A 4 19.81 -0.53 -5.90
N ALA A 5 20.61 0.47 -6.21
CA ALA A 5 20.88 1.58 -5.32
C ALA A 5 20.58 2.89 -6.04
N PRO A 6 19.30 3.31 -6.08
CA PRO A 6 18.95 4.61 -6.64
C PRO A 6 19.83 5.71 -6.04
N PRO A 7 20.37 6.62 -6.85
CA PRO A 7 21.29 7.66 -6.37
C PRO A 7 20.60 8.69 -5.48
N LYS A 8 19.28 8.78 -5.57
CA LYS A 8 18.42 9.71 -4.84
C LYS A 8 17.45 8.97 -3.93
N GLY A 9 16.67 9.67 -3.19
CA GLY A 9 15.81 9.18 -2.12
C GLY A 9 16.30 9.68 -0.77
N PHE A 10 15.73 9.20 0.32
CA PHE A 10 16.10 9.66 1.65
C PHE A 10 16.16 8.55 2.69
N LYS A 11 17.25 8.46 3.42
CA LYS A 11 17.38 7.53 4.53
C LYS A 11 16.65 8.10 5.75
N LEU A 12 15.40 7.70 5.91
CA LEU A 12 14.58 8.10 7.06
C LEU A 12 15.10 7.40 8.33
N LYS A 13 15.52 8.18 9.32
CA LYS A 13 15.88 7.72 10.67
C LYS A 13 14.68 7.92 11.55
N LEU A 14 13.78 6.95 11.59
CA LEU A 14 12.52 7.04 12.31
C LEU A 14 12.56 6.22 13.59
N ALA A 15 12.15 6.83 14.70
CA ALA A 15 11.91 6.16 15.98
C ALA A 15 10.64 5.29 15.91
N GLY A 16 10.49 4.35 16.84
CA GLY A 16 9.27 3.55 16.97
C GLY A 16 9.12 2.42 15.96
N MET A 17 10.21 1.95 15.34
CA MET A 17 10.17 0.76 14.48
C MET A 17 9.58 -0.43 15.24
N PRO A 18 8.68 -1.22 14.62
CA PRO A 18 8.10 -2.41 15.23
C PRO A 18 9.17 -3.36 15.76
N ASP A 19 8.93 -3.96 16.93
CA ASP A 19 9.80 -5.01 17.45
C ASP A 19 9.59 -6.33 16.70
N THR A 20 10.33 -7.36 17.10
CA THR A 20 10.29 -8.66 16.41
C THR A 20 9.26 -9.63 16.98
N SER A 21 8.57 -9.27 18.05
CA SER A 21 7.53 -10.11 18.64
C SER A 21 6.26 -10.09 17.80
N VAL A 22 5.48 -11.16 17.90
CA VAL A 22 4.21 -11.32 17.20
C VAL A 22 3.13 -11.67 18.21
N ILE A 23 2.02 -10.94 18.16
CA ILE A 23 0.83 -11.26 18.95
C ILE A 23 -0.35 -11.54 18.02
N ARG A 24 -1.26 -12.39 18.46
CA ARG A 24 -2.52 -12.63 17.74
C ARG A 24 -3.65 -11.89 18.45
N LEU A 25 -4.36 -11.06 17.71
CA LEU A 25 -5.53 -10.37 18.25
C LEU A 25 -6.72 -11.33 18.36
N SER A 26 -7.57 -11.08 19.35
CA SER A 26 -8.85 -11.78 19.47
C SER A 26 -9.77 -11.45 18.29
N ARG A 27 -10.72 -12.36 18.02
CA ARG A 27 -11.74 -12.14 16.99
C ARG A 27 -12.52 -10.85 17.29
N PRO A 28 -12.59 -9.90 16.34
CA PRO A 28 -13.37 -8.69 16.54
C PRO A 28 -14.87 -8.97 16.46
N ALA A 29 -15.69 -8.10 17.04
CA ALA A 29 -17.15 -8.19 16.91
C ALA A 29 -17.65 -7.79 15.50
N THR A 30 -16.89 -6.94 14.80
CA THR A 30 -17.21 -6.50 13.44
C THR A 30 -15.96 -6.52 12.58
N VAL A 31 -16.17 -6.62 11.27
CA VAL A 31 -15.14 -6.36 10.25
C VAL A 31 -15.71 -5.44 9.18
N GLY A 32 -14.83 -4.67 8.53
CA GLY A 32 -15.21 -3.79 7.44
C GLY A 32 -14.49 -4.11 6.14
N VAL A 33 -15.12 -3.85 5.02
CA VAL A 33 -14.49 -3.87 3.70
C VAL A 33 -14.59 -2.46 3.12
N SER A 34 -13.47 -1.73 3.14
CA SER A 34 -13.38 -0.37 2.63
C SER A 34 -13.26 -0.38 1.10
N ALA A 35 -14.07 0.41 0.43
CA ALA A 35 -13.94 0.69 -1.00
C ALA A 35 -13.14 1.98 -1.26
N GLN A 36 -12.87 2.80 -0.22
CA GLN A 36 -12.16 4.08 -0.37
C GLN A 36 -10.71 3.91 -0.82
N ASP A 37 -10.08 2.83 -0.36
CA ASP A 37 -8.65 2.60 -0.53
C ASP A 37 -8.34 1.78 -1.79
N ILE A 38 -9.38 1.38 -2.53
CA ILE A 38 -9.24 0.65 -3.78
C ILE A 38 -9.13 1.66 -4.91
N PRO A 39 -7.97 1.78 -5.58
CA PRO A 39 -7.80 2.73 -6.66
C PRO A 39 -8.80 2.51 -7.78
N HIS A 40 -9.34 3.60 -8.31
CA HIS A 40 -10.18 3.66 -9.52
C HIS A 40 -11.44 2.78 -9.52
N ILE A 41 -11.79 2.12 -8.41
CA ILE A 41 -12.95 1.22 -8.35
C ILE A 41 -14.27 1.95 -8.67
N ARG A 42 -15.12 1.26 -9.44
CA ARG A 42 -16.53 1.63 -9.69
C ARG A 42 -17.44 0.57 -9.04
N PRO A 43 -17.71 0.65 -7.71
CA PRO A 43 -18.37 -0.45 -7.01
C PRO A 43 -19.83 -0.62 -7.42
N LYS A 44 -20.23 -1.90 -7.57
CA LYS A 44 -21.64 -2.33 -7.67
C LYS A 44 -21.93 -3.27 -6.52
N LEU A 45 -22.87 -2.89 -5.67
CA LEU A 45 -23.29 -3.69 -4.52
C LEU A 45 -23.94 -5.00 -4.98
N LEU A 46 -23.63 -6.09 -4.29
CA LEU A 46 -24.17 -7.42 -4.51
C LEU A 46 -25.04 -7.88 -3.33
N VAL A 47 -24.94 -7.22 -2.17
CA VAL A 47 -25.68 -7.53 -0.94
C VAL A 47 -26.35 -6.25 -0.39
N LYS A 48 -27.28 -6.45 0.54
CA LYS A 48 -28.02 -5.38 1.25
C LYS A 48 -27.74 -5.44 2.74
N GLU A 49 -28.08 -4.38 3.47
CA GLU A 49 -28.09 -4.40 4.92
C GLU A 49 -29.01 -5.49 5.47
N LYS A 50 -28.62 -6.08 6.59
CA LYS A 50 -29.29 -7.20 7.27
C LYS A 50 -29.24 -8.52 6.51
N GLU A 51 -28.52 -8.62 5.41
CA GLU A 51 -28.30 -9.88 4.69
C GLU A 51 -27.23 -10.69 5.38
N ALA A 52 -27.47 -12.01 5.52
CA ALA A 52 -26.48 -12.94 6.05
C ALA A 52 -25.43 -13.28 4.99
N VAL A 53 -24.16 -13.31 5.38
CA VAL A 53 -23.01 -13.59 4.51
C VAL A 53 -22.09 -14.60 5.16
N LYS A 54 -21.48 -15.45 4.34
CA LYS A 54 -20.39 -16.34 4.71
C LYS A 54 -19.05 -15.67 4.43
N THR A 55 -17.98 -16.16 5.05
CA THR A 55 -16.62 -15.81 4.67
C THR A 55 -16.40 -16.19 3.20
N GLY A 56 -16.01 -15.21 2.36
CA GLY A 56 -15.90 -15.41 0.92
C GLY A 56 -17.16 -15.02 0.11
N THR A 57 -18.29 -14.65 0.74
CA THR A 57 -19.46 -14.16 0.01
C THR A 57 -19.14 -12.82 -0.67
N PRO A 58 -19.42 -12.65 -1.98
CA PRO A 58 -19.22 -11.39 -2.69
C PRO A 58 -20.10 -10.28 -2.12
N LEU A 59 -19.48 -9.17 -1.70
CA LEU A 59 -20.17 -7.99 -1.16
C LEU A 59 -20.43 -6.93 -2.24
N PHE A 60 -19.44 -6.69 -3.07
CA PHE A 60 -19.52 -5.81 -4.23
C PHE A 60 -18.51 -6.26 -5.30
N CYS A 61 -18.69 -5.80 -6.52
CA CYS A 61 -17.75 -6.01 -7.63
C CYS A 61 -17.36 -4.67 -8.27
N ASP A 62 -16.33 -4.70 -9.11
CA ASP A 62 -16.00 -3.56 -9.95
C ASP A 62 -16.91 -3.57 -11.21
N LYS A 63 -17.56 -2.44 -11.51
CA LYS A 63 -18.40 -2.32 -12.72
C LYS A 63 -17.60 -2.44 -14.03
N ARG A 64 -16.29 -2.18 -14.00
CA ARG A 64 -15.41 -2.29 -15.16
C ARG A 64 -15.12 -3.75 -15.52
N ASP A 65 -15.03 -4.61 -14.50
CA ASP A 65 -14.89 -6.06 -14.60
C ASP A 65 -15.72 -6.72 -13.48
N PRO A 66 -16.98 -7.09 -13.75
CA PRO A 66 -17.90 -7.61 -12.74
C PRO A 66 -17.49 -8.96 -12.12
N ASP A 67 -16.52 -9.65 -12.71
CA ASP A 67 -15.98 -10.89 -12.17
C ASP A 67 -14.97 -10.63 -11.04
N ILE A 68 -14.39 -9.44 -10.98
CA ILE A 68 -13.54 -9.02 -9.85
C ILE A 68 -14.42 -8.71 -8.64
N ARG A 69 -14.46 -9.63 -7.69
CA ARG A 69 -15.33 -9.59 -6.52
C ARG A 69 -14.55 -9.24 -5.28
N TYR A 70 -15.13 -8.38 -4.47
CA TYR A 70 -14.67 -8.05 -3.12
C TYR A 70 -15.55 -8.78 -2.14
N VAL A 71 -14.94 -9.66 -1.35
CA VAL A 71 -15.65 -10.66 -0.57
C VAL A 71 -15.62 -10.37 0.92
N SER A 72 -16.55 -10.97 1.66
CA SER A 72 -16.61 -10.85 3.12
C SER A 72 -15.42 -11.54 3.79
N PRO A 73 -14.67 -10.84 4.67
CA PRO A 73 -13.62 -11.44 5.47
C PRO A 73 -14.15 -12.17 6.72
N GLY A 74 -15.45 -12.43 6.81
CA GLY A 74 -16.05 -13.16 7.92
C GLY A 74 -17.50 -13.51 7.70
N THR A 75 -17.95 -14.55 8.44
CA THR A 75 -19.34 -14.97 8.48
C THR A 75 -20.13 -14.13 9.47
N GLY A 76 -21.32 -13.70 9.08
CA GLY A 76 -22.19 -12.88 9.91
C GLY A 76 -23.25 -12.16 9.11
N THR A 77 -23.65 -10.99 9.57
CA THR A 77 -24.72 -10.19 8.96
C THR A 77 -24.18 -8.82 8.53
N VAL A 78 -24.52 -8.35 7.33
CA VAL A 78 -24.22 -6.99 6.89
C VAL A 78 -24.94 -6.00 7.81
N LYS A 79 -24.17 -5.36 8.70
CA LYS A 79 -24.69 -4.45 9.73
C LYS A 79 -25.02 -3.08 9.15
N GLU A 80 -24.16 -2.57 8.31
CA GLU A 80 -24.22 -1.20 7.80
C GLU A 80 -23.48 -1.08 6.47
N ILE A 81 -24.01 -0.25 5.56
CA ILE A 81 -23.33 0.15 4.32
C ILE A 81 -23.15 1.66 4.36
N ARG A 82 -21.92 2.12 4.56
CA ARG A 82 -21.58 3.53 4.70
C ARG A 82 -21.32 4.18 3.35
N PHE A 83 -21.97 5.30 3.12
CA PHE A 83 -21.80 6.10 1.91
C PHE A 83 -21.26 7.49 2.26
N GLY A 84 -20.37 7.99 1.44
CA GLY A 84 -19.89 9.37 1.44
C GLY A 84 -20.64 10.27 0.45
N PRO A 85 -20.09 11.46 0.20
CA PRO A 85 -20.62 12.39 -0.78
C PRO A 85 -20.90 11.73 -2.14
N ARG A 86 -21.98 12.16 -2.80
CA ARG A 86 -22.43 11.60 -4.10
C ARG A 86 -22.69 10.08 -4.07
N ARG A 87 -23.09 9.54 -2.91
CA ARG A 87 -23.33 8.10 -2.68
C ARG A 87 -22.12 7.21 -3.04
N ARG A 88 -20.90 7.71 -2.90
CA ARG A 88 -19.69 6.90 -3.01
C ARG A 88 -19.67 5.88 -1.87
N LEU A 89 -19.53 4.61 -2.20
CA LEU A 89 -19.32 3.57 -1.19
C LEU A 89 -18.02 3.84 -0.43
N LEU A 90 -18.14 3.97 0.89
CA LEU A 90 -16.99 4.11 1.79
C LEU A 90 -16.61 2.75 2.34
N GLU A 91 -17.55 2.09 3.00
CA GLU A 91 -17.29 0.86 3.74
C GLU A 91 -18.56 0.01 3.87
N MET A 92 -18.39 -1.30 3.90
CA MET A 92 -19.42 -2.27 4.30
C MET A 92 -18.99 -2.94 5.60
N VAL A 93 -19.83 -2.86 6.65
CA VAL A 93 -19.55 -3.40 7.98
C VAL A 93 -20.34 -4.69 8.18
N ILE A 94 -19.67 -5.75 8.58
CA ILE A 94 -20.23 -7.06 8.89
C ILE A 94 -20.15 -7.29 10.40
N ALA A 95 -21.29 -7.56 11.07
CA ALA A 95 -21.33 -8.08 12.42
C ALA A 95 -21.03 -9.58 12.37
N LEU A 96 -19.94 -10.00 13.04
CA LEU A 96 -19.46 -11.37 12.95
C LEU A 96 -20.22 -12.33 13.87
N ASP A 97 -20.49 -13.51 13.37
CA ASP A 97 -20.92 -14.66 14.17
C ASP A 97 -19.75 -15.26 14.96
N SER A 98 -20.04 -16.14 15.89
CA SER A 98 -19.02 -16.81 16.72
C SER A 98 -18.08 -17.72 15.92
N MET A 99 -18.57 -18.31 14.84
CA MET A 99 -17.82 -19.22 13.97
C MET A 99 -17.87 -18.77 12.52
N ASP A 100 -16.86 -19.18 11.73
CA ASP A 100 -16.85 -18.96 10.31
C ASP A 100 -17.44 -20.14 9.54
N ASP A 101 -18.31 -19.82 8.58
CA ASP A 101 -18.74 -20.69 7.50
C ASP A 101 -18.20 -20.09 6.19
N TYR A 102 -17.65 -20.92 5.32
CA TYR A 102 -16.91 -20.49 4.14
C TYR A 102 -17.65 -20.77 2.84
N VAL A 103 -17.47 -19.87 1.88
CA VAL A 103 -17.72 -20.20 0.47
C VAL A 103 -16.53 -21.05 0.00
N GLU A 104 -16.80 -22.23 -0.52
CA GLU A 104 -15.78 -23.18 -0.97
C GLU A 104 -15.55 -23.04 -2.48
N PHE A 105 -14.29 -22.84 -2.87
CA PHE A 105 -13.87 -22.74 -4.28
C PHE A 105 -13.14 -24.00 -4.76
N GLY A 106 -12.90 -24.94 -3.86
CA GLY A 106 -12.10 -26.14 -4.11
C GLY A 106 -10.60 -25.86 -4.10
N PRO A 107 -9.81 -26.72 -3.46
CA PRO A 107 -8.36 -26.58 -3.39
C PRO A 107 -7.69 -26.85 -4.75
N VAL A 108 -6.54 -26.22 -4.97
CA VAL A 108 -5.67 -26.44 -6.13
C VAL A 108 -4.28 -26.78 -5.63
N SER A 109 -3.80 -27.97 -5.88
CA SER A 109 -2.43 -28.37 -5.58
C SER A 109 -1.43 -27.86 -6.61
N LEU A 110 -0.14 -27.91 -6.31
CA LEU A 110 0.91 -27.52 -7.26
C LEU A 110 0.86 -28.39 -8.56
N THR A 111 0.50 -29.67 -8.44
CA THR A 111 0.34 -30.57 -9.59
C THR A 111 -0.89 -30.25 -10.41
N ASP A 112 -1.96 -29.79 -9.77
CA ASP A 112 -3.19 -29.40 -10.48
C ASP A 112 -3.01 -28.02 -11.13
N LEU A 113 -2.26 -27.10 -10.51
CA LEU A 113 -1.92 -25.80 -11.08
C LEU A 113 -1.28 -25.94 -12.47
N ALA A 114 -0.41 -26.94 -12.67
CA ALA A 114 0.24 -27.16 -13.96
C ALA A 114 -0.74 -27.58 -15.10
N LYS A 115 -1.89 -28.14 -14.73
CA LYS A 115 -2.93 -28.63 -15.67
C LYS A 115 -4.10 -27.68 -15.81
N LEU A 116 -4.25 -26.74 -14.90
CA LEU A 116 -5.38 -25.81 -14.88
C LEU A 116 -5.25 -24.83 -16.05
N PRO A 117 -6.30 -24.61 -16.87
CA PRO A 117 -6.29 -23.57 -17.90
C PRO A 117 -6.09 -22.17 -17.27
N ASP A 118 -5.36 -21.27 -17.97
CA ASP A 118 -5.08 -19.93 -17.44
C ASP A 118 -6.37 -19.14 -17.17
N GLN A 119 -7.36 -19.26 -18.04
CA GLN A 119 -8.64 -18.58 -17.85
C GLN A 119 -9.37 -19.09 -16.59
N GLU A 120 -9.36 -20.39 -16.34
CA GLU A 120 -9.99 -20.95 -15.13
C GLU A 120 -9.25 -20.49 -13.86
N LEU A 121 -7.91 -20.38 -13.90
CA LEU A 121 -7.12 -19.81 -12.79
C LEU A 121 -7.50 -18.35 -12.55
N ILE A 122 -7.57 -17.53 -13.58
CA ILE A 122 -7.99 -16.13 -13.51
C ILE A 122 -9.39 -15.99 -12.91
N ASP A 123 -10.34 -16.76 -13.40
CA ASP A 123 -11.74 -16.72 -12.96
C ASP A 123 -11.87 -17.11 -11.48
N ARG A 124 -11.14 -18.13 -11.03
CA ARG A 124 -11.07 -18.51 -9.60
C ARG A 124 -10.52 -17.41 -8.73
N LEU A 125 -9.42 -16.78 -9.13
CA LEU A 125 -8.79 -15.69 -8.37
C LEU A 125 -9.70 -14.46 -8.31
N LYS A 126 -10.40 -14.12 -9.40
CA LYS A 126 -11.37 -13.02 -9.45
C LYS A 126 -12.58 -13.28 -8.54
N GLN A 127 -13.21 -14.43 -8.69
CA GLN A 127 -14.39 -14.81 -7.92
C GLN A 127 -14.06 -15.01 -6.44
N GLY A 128 -12.88 -15.53 -6.13
CA GLY A 128 -12.37 -15.73 -4.78
C GLY A 128 -11.93 -14.47 -4.06
N GLY A 129 -11.95 -13.31 -4.71
CA GLY A 129 -11.62 -12.04 -4.08
C GLY A 129 -10.13 -11.86 -3.78
N VAL A 130 -9.24 -12.47 -4.57
CA VAL A 130 -7.78 -12.35 -4.40
C VAL A 130 -7.06 -11.80 -5.65
N TRP A 131 -7.73 -11.72 -6.81
CA TRP A 131 -7.16 -11.14 -8.03
C TRP A 131 -6.71 -9.70 -7.86
N GLN A 132 -7.47 -8.86 -7.13
CA GLN A 132 -7.19 -7.45 -6.89
C GLN A 132 -5.89 -7.20 -6.11
N SER A 133 -5.28 -8.24 -5.55
CA SER A 133 -3.95 -8.19 -4.96
C SER A 133 -2.84 -8.01 -6.02
N LEU A 134 -3.10 -8.46 -7.24
CA LEU A 134 -2.27 -8.16 -8.41
C LEU A 134 -2.62 -6.76 -8.91
N ARG A 135 -1.65 -5.88 -8.91
CA ARG A 135 -1.83 -4.47 -9.26
C ARG A 135 -0.92 -4.07 -10.39
N GLN A 136 -1.39 -3.16 -11.25
CA GLN A 136 -0.69 -2.73 -12.45
C GLN A 136 -0.19 -1.28 -12.32
N LEU A 137 1.07 -1.07 -12.67
CA LEU A 137 1.67 0.26 -12.79
C LEU A 137 1.26 0.90 -14.15
N PRO A 138 1.32 2.22 -14.27
CA PRO A 138 1.68 3.22 -13.27
C PRO A 138 0.51 3.62 -12.35
N ALA A 139 -0.73 3.33 -12.74
CA ALA A 139 -1.94 3.77 -12.04
C ALA A 139 -2.16 3.08 -10.69
N ARG A 140 -1.47 1.96 -10.44
CA ARG A 140 -1.67 1.08 -9.28
C ARG A 140 -3.09 0.54 -9.19
N ASP A 141 -3.76 0.41 -10.32
CA ASP A 141 -5.06 -0.21 -10.46
C ASP A 141 -4.98 -1.73 -10.35
N THR A 142 -6.11 -2.42 -10.24
CA THR A 142 -6.15 -3.88 -10.37
C THR A 142 -5.60 -4.30 -11.73
N ALA A 143 -4.81 -5.36 -11.74
CA ALA A 143 -4.18 -5.87 -12.97
C ALA A 143 -5.22 -6.27 -14.01
N ASP A 144 -5.00 -5.85 -15.26
CA ASP A 144 -5.83 -6.22 -16.40
C ASP A 144 -5.59 -7.70 -16.75
N SER A 145 -6.61 -8.53 -16.54
CA SER A 145 -6.54 -9.96 -16.83
C SER A 145 -6.57 -10.29 -18.32
N GLY A 146 -6.90 -9.34 -19.19
CA GLY A 146 -6.90 -9.50 -20.64
C GLY A 146 -5.52 -9.30 -21.29
N ALA A 147 -4.53 -8.84 -20.55
CA ALA A 147 -3.19 -8.54 -21.03
C ALA A 147 -2.10 -9.26 -20.22
N ALA A 148 -1.14 -9.87 -20.91
CA ALA A 148 0.03 -10.43 -20.23
C ALA A 148 0.97 -9.30 -19.76
N PRO A 149 1.42 -9.32 -18.51
CA PRO A 149 2.35 -8.30 -18.02
C PRO A 149 3.76 -8.51 -18.61
N PRO A 150 4.50 -7.43 -18.91
CA PRO A 150 5.88 -7.54 -19.39
C PRO A 150 6.84 -8.07 -18.31
N LEU A 151 6.50 -7.82 -17.04
CA LEU A 151 7.15 -8.40 -15.86
C LEU A 151 6.24 -8.27 -14.65
N ILE A 152 6.53 -9.08 -13.61
CA ILE A 152 5.85 -9.01 -12.32
C ILE A 152 6.86 -8.72 -11.22
N ILE A 153 6.61 -7.71 -10.38
CA ILE A 153 7.46 -7.34 -9.24
C ILE A 153 6.82 -7.87 -7.96
N VAL A 154 7.51 -8.75 -7.25
CA VAL A 154 7.16 -9.22 -5.91
C VAL A 154 7.95 -8.40 -4.90
N CYS A 155 7.24 -7.52 -4.19
CA CYS A 155 7.84 -6.68 -3.15
C CYS A 155 7.80 -7.41 -1.80
N LEU A 156 8.95 -7.81 -1.28
CA LEU A 156 9.02 -8.45 0.05
C LEU A 156 8.76 -7.43 1.17
N ASN A 157 9.18 -6.20 1.00
CA ASN A 157 8.87 -5.11 1.92
C ASN A 157 7.60 -4.36 1.48
N GLY A 158 6.73 -4.03 2.42
CA GLY A 158 5.58 -3.15 2.16
C GLY A 158 6.01 -1.72 1.87
N ASN A 159 5.13 -0.95 1.23
CA ASN A 159 5.39 0.46 0.89
C ASN A 159 5.29 1.40 2.10
N ASP A 160 4.72 0.93 3.19
CA ASP A 160 4.58 1.67 4.42
C ASP A 160 5.92 1.75 5.15
N LEU A 161 6.15 2.85 5.86
CA LEU A 161 7.42 3.10 6.55
C LEU A 161 7.73 2.05 7.61
N TYR A 162 6.70 1.62 8.32
CA TYR A 162 6.76 0.67 9.42
C TYR A 162 6.05 -0.65 9.08
N SER A 163 6.01 -1.02 7.79
CA SER A 163 5.35 -2.24 7.34
C SER A 163 5.86 -3.48 8.07
N PRO A 164 5.04 -4.53 8.18
CA PRO A 164 5.46 -5.79 8.76
C PRO A 164 6.76 -6.29 8.15
N HIS A 165 7.70 -6.73 9.01
CA HIS A 165 8.99 -7.20 8.55
C HIS A 165 8.84 -8.48 7.72
N PRO A 166 9.38 -8.53 6.48
CA PRO A 166 9.15 -9.65 5.58
C PRO A 166 9.61 -11.00 6.14
N GLY A 167 10.70 -11.01 6.95
CA GLY A 167 11.13 -12.22 7.63
C GLY A 167 10.09 -12.77 8.62
N ARG A 168 9.26 -11.92 9.24
CA ARG A 168 8.16 -12.37 10.10
C ARG A 168 6.97 -12.86 9.29
N VAL A 169 6.68 -12.20 8.19
CA VAL A 169 5.62 -12.60 7.27
C VAL A 169 5.90 -13.97 6.66
N LEU A 170 7.17 -14.26 6.35
CA LEU A 170 7.60 -15.50 5.70
C LEU A 170 7.88 -16.66 6.67
N GLU A 171 8.05 -16.42 7.96
CA GLU A 171 8.52 -17.40 8.94
C GLU A 171 7.75 -18.73 8.88
N ASP A 172 6.42 -18.67 8.81
CA ASP A 172 5.55 -19.85 8.73
C ASP A 172 4.87 -20.00 7.35
N ASN A 173 5.34 -19.30 6.33
CA ASN A 173 4.65 -19.18 5.03
C ASN A 173 5.56 -19.44 3.83
N LEU A 174 6.68 -20.11 4.02
CA LEU A 174 7.61 -20.40 2.92
C LEU A 174 6.98 -21.25 1.81
N PRO A 175 6.25 -22.35 2.11
CA PRO A 175 5.59 -23.11 1.06
C PRO A 175 4.59 -22.30 0.27
N GLN A 176 3.81 -21.43 0.94
CA GLN A 176 2.82 -20.56 0.29
C GLN A 176 3.51 -19.51 -0.58
N PHE A 177 4.64 -18.98 -0.14
CA PHE A 177 5.42 -18.05 -0.93
C PHE A 177 5.94 -18.70 -2.23
N GLU A 178 6.52 -19.90 -2.14
CA GLU A 178 6.98 -20.66 -3.31
C GLU A 178 5.83 -21.04 -4.25
N PHE A 179 4.70 -21.50 -3.69
CA PHE A 179 3.50 -21.78 -4.48
C PHE A 179 2.97 -20.51 -5.16
N GLY A 180 2.91 -19.39 -4.45
CA GLY A 180 2.55 -18.09 -5.03
C GLY A 180 3.45 -17.68 -6.20
N LEU A 181 4.76 -17.87 -6.10
CA LEU A 181 5.68 -17.63 -7.22
C LEU A 181 5.40 -18.56 -8.40
N ALA A 182 5.05 -19.82 -8.16
CA ALA A 182 4.65 -20.76 -9.22
C ALA A 182 3.35 -20.30 -9.91
N VAL A 183 2.40 -19.73 -9.18
CA VAL A 183 1.19 -19.12 -9.75
C VAL A 183 1.54 -17.92 -10.63
N LEU A 184 2.41 -17.02 -10.17
CA LEU A 184 2.81 -15.85 -10.97
C LEU A 184 3.52 -16.23 -12.27
N LYS A 185 4.26 -17.33 -12.29
CA LYS A 185 4.91 -17.86 -13.51
C LYS A 185 3.92 -18.30 -14.58
N ARG A 186 2.64 -18.51 -14.26
CA ARG A 186 1.59 -18.77 -15.24
C ARG A 186 1.25 -17.51 -16.05
N PHE A 187 1.46 -16.33 -15.49
CA PHE A 187 1.16 -15.05 -16.12
C PHE A 187 2.38 -14.40 -16.79
N CYS A 188 3.60 -14.64 -16.26
CA CYS A 188 4.82 -14.03 -16.78
C CYS A 188 6.07 -14.82 -16.38
N ASP A 189 7.00 -15.02 -17.32
CA ASP A 189 8.28 -15.65 -17.05
C ASP A 189 9.25 -14.73 -16.30
N ARG A 190 9.15 -13.41 -16.53
CA ARG A 190 10.02 -12.41 -15.91
C ARG A 190 9.47 -11.96 -14.57
N ILE A 191 9.89 -12.61 -13.49
CA ILE A 191 9.51 -12.26 -12.12
C ILE A 191 10.71 -11.63 -11.42
N VAL A 192 10.51 -10.45 -10.84
CA VAL A 192 11.47 -9.72 -10.02
C VAL A 192 11.07 -9.85 -8.57
N VAL A 193 11.86 -10.52 -7.75
CA VAL A 193 11.64 -10.60 -6.30
C VAL A 193 12.62 -9.63 -5.64
N ALA A 194 12.11 -8.58 -5.01
CA ALA A 194 12.91 -7.49 -4.47
C ALA A 194 12.80 -7.40 -2.94
N ALA A 195 13.94 -7.22 -2.28
CA ALA A 195 14.05 -7.06 -0.82
C ALA A 195 15.03 -5.94 -0.46
N ARG A 196 14.73 -5.24 0.65
CA ARG A 196 15.65 -4.23 1.23
C ARG A 196 16.92 -4.87 1.78
N THR A 197 18.02 -4.15 1.68
CA THR A 197 19.32 -4.58 2.23
C THR A 197 19.23 -4.92 3.72
N SER A 198 18.58 -4.09 4.51
CA SER A 198 18.39 -4.31 5.96
C SER A 198 17.53 -5.54 6.32
N SER A 199 16.74 -6.05 5.38
CA SER A 199 15.90 -7.23 5.61
C SER A 199 16.60 -8.54 5.28
N MET A 200 17.72 -8.52 4.56
CA MET A 200 18.36 -9.71 3.97
C MET A 200 18.79 -10.76 5.00
N GLU A 201 19.23 -10.34 6.18
CA GLU A 201 19.67 -11.27 7.22
C GLU A 201 18.55 -12.25 7.61
N ARG A 202 17.35 -11.74 7.81
CA ARG A 202 16.16 -12.55 8.18
C ARG A 202 15.47 -13.22 7.00
N LEU A 203 15.92 -12.96 5.78
CA LEU A 203 15.44 -13.56 4.55
C LEU A 203 16.35 -14.67 4.03
N SER A 204 17.32 -15.15 4.85
CA SER A 204 18.24 -16.25 4.49
C SER A 204 17.53 -17.48 3.92
N PRO A 205 16.36 -17.96 4.44
CA PRO A 205 15.68 -19.12 3.88
C PRO A 205 15.22 -18.95 2.43
N VAL A 206 14.86 -17.73 2.04
CA VAL A 206 14.37 -17.40 0.68
C VAL A 206 15.39 -16.65 -0.17
N LYS A 207 16.62 -16.50 0.31
CA LYS A 207 17.64 -15.71 -0.38
C LYS A 207 17.88 -16.16 -1.82
N HIS A 208 17.75 -17.44 -2.09
CA HIS A 208 17.91 -18.02 -3.44
C HIS A 208 16.80 -17.63 -4.41
N LEU A 209 15.64 -17.19 -3.92
CA LEU A 209 14.50 -16.69 -4.71
C LEU A 209 14.56 -15.18 -4.93
N ILE A 210 15.38 -14.45 -4.16
CA ILE A 210 15.51 -13.00 -4.28
C ILE A 210 16.38 -12.67 -5.48
N THR A 211 15.82 -11.95 -6.44
CA THR A 211 16.53 -11.53 -7.66
C THR A 211 17.23 -10.19 -7.50
N HIS A 212 16.60 -9.26 -6.73
CA HIS A 212 17.09 -7.90 -6.55
C HIS A 212 17.16 -7.50 -5.08
N GLN A 213 18.30 -6.98 -4.69
CA GLN A 213 18.51 -6.34 -3.40
C GLN A 213 18.41 -4.82 -3.61
N VAL A 214 17.52 -4.13 -2.88
CA VAL A 214 17.32 -2.70 -3.01
C VAL A 214 17.86 -1.94 -1.79
N SER A 215 18.31 -0.71 -2.00
CA SER A 215 18.86 0.12 -0.92
C SER A 215 17.80 0.43 0.16
N ASP A 216 18.25 0.84 1.35
CA ASP A 216 17.38 1.26 2.45
C ASP A 216 16.97 2.74 2.38
N ALA A 217 17.34 3.45 1.32
CA ALA A 217 16.85 4.80 1.07
C ALA A 217 15.39 4.75 0.62
N TYR A 218 14.50 5.41 1.36
CA TYR A 218 13.08 5.51 0.97
C TYR A 218 12.96 6.32 -0.33
N PRO A 219 12.17 5.87 -1.29
CA PRO A 219 11.33 4.66 -1.39
C PRO A 219 11.92 3.59 -2.34
N ALA A 220 13.21 3.29 -2.29
CA ALA A 220 13.89 2.39 -3.24
C ALA A 220 13.18 1.02 -3.42
N TRP A 221 12.43 0.57 -2.41
CA TRP A 221 11.67 -0.70 -2.44
C TRP A 221 10.23 -0.57 -2.95
N ASP A 222 9.79 0.64 -3.34
CA ASP A 222 8.49 0.83 -4.00
C ASP A 222 8.52 0.21 -5.40
N PRO A 223 7.47 -0.54 -5.82
CA PRO A 223 7.44 -1.18 -7.13
C PRO A 223 7.62 -0.22 -8.30
N GLY A 224 7.12 1.03 -8.19
CA GLY A 224 7.32 2.05 -9.22
C GLY A 224 8.79 2.50 -9.31
N ALA A 225 9.47 2.66 -8.15
CA ALA A 225 10.89 3.00 -8.12
C ALA A 225 11.74 1.83 -8.66
N ILE A 226 11.43 0.59 -8.25
CA ILE A 226 12.11 -0.60 -8.79
C ILE A 226 11.94 -0.65 -10.31
N LEU A 227 10.70 -0.53 -10.81
CA LEU A 227 10.41 -0.57 -12.25
C LEU A 227 11.22 0.48 -13.01
N TYR A 228 11.23 1.73 -12.53
CA TYR A 228 11.96 2.82 -13.18
C TYR A 228 13.43 2.47 -13.43
N HIS A 229 14.09 1.83 -12.47
CA HIS A 229 15.52 1.49 -12.55
C HIS A 229 15.83 0.19 -13.32
N ILE A 230 14.84 -0.71 -13.53
CA ILE A 230 15.06 -1.99 -14.24
C ILE A 230 14.43 -2.04 -15.62
N LYS A 231 13.48 -1.15 -15.93
CA LYS A 231 12.80 -1.12 -17.24
C LYS A 231 13.79 -0.74 -18.34
N LYS A 232 13.64 -1.36 -19.50
CA LYS A 232 14.44 -1.11 -20.69
C LYS A 232 13.67 -0.43 -21.80
N LYS A 233 12.34 -0.51 -21.74
CA LYS A 233 11.42 -0.03 -22.78
C LYS A 233 10.18 0.59 -22.13
N ALA A 234 9.52 1.50 -22.86
CA ALA A 234 8.30 2.18 -22.38
C ALA A 234 7.12 1.22 -22.15
N GLU A 235 7.02 0.14 -22.92
CA GLU A 235 5.95 -0.86 -22.80
C GLU A 235 6.02 -1.57 -21.44
N GLU A 236 7.19 -1.63 -20.80
CA GLU A 236 7.36 -2.22 -19.46
C GLU A 236 6.69 -1.40 -18.35
N ASN A 237 6.22 -0.18 -18.63
CA ASN A 237 5.48 0.65 -17.67
C ASN A 237 4.16 0.00 -17.22
N SER A 238 3.62 -0.96 -17.96
CA SER A 238 2.43 -1.74 -17.60
C SER A 238 2.74 -2.96 -16.72
N ALA A 239 3.90 -3.00 -16.06
CA ALA A 239 4.30 -4.07 -15.16
C ALA A 239 3.28 -4.30 -14.03
N TRP A 240 3.12 -5.57 -13.65
CA TRP A 240 2.33 -5.90 -12.46
C TRP A 240 3.21 -5.93 -11.22
N TYR A 241 2.59 -5.77 -10.05
CA TYR A 241 3.25 -5.99 -8.78
C TYR A 241 2.31 -6.59 -7.73
N ILE A 242 2.92 -7.25 -6.74
CA ILE A 242 2.24 -7.80 -5.59
C ILE A 242 3.15 -7.74 -4.36
N HIS A 243 2.58 -7.49 -3.18
CA HIS A 243 3.33 -7.57 -1.92
C HIS A 243 3.32 -8.98 -1.36
N VAL A 244 4.34 -9.32 -0.58
CA VAL A 244 4.55 -10.67 -0.04
C VAL A 244 3.34 -11.24 0.71
N GLN A 245 2.68 -10.45 1.55
CA GLN A 245 1.49 -10.92 2.27
C GLN A 245 0.35 -11.26 1.32
N GLU A 246 0.14 -10.42 0.30
CA GLU A 246 -0.91 -10.64 -0.70
C GLU A 246 -0.60 -11.87 -1.57
N LEU A 247 0.67 -12.10 -1.88
CA LEU A 247 1.09 -13.32 -2.58
C LEU A 247 0.82 -14.58 -1.76
N ILE A 248 1.10 -14.54 -0.44
CA ILE A 248 0.77 -15.62 0.50
C ILE A 248 -0.74 -15.82 0.59
N HIS A 249 -1.54 -14.75 0.62
CA HIS A 249 -3.01 -14.85 0.63
C HIS A 249 -3.53 -15.50 -0.65
N LEU A 250 -3.01 -15.11 -1.81
CA LEU A 250 -3.36 -15.72 -3.09
C LEU A 250 -3.02 -17.22 -3.11
N ALA A 251 -1.85 -17.59 -2.61
CA ALA A 251 -1.43 -18.99 -2.49
C ALA A 251 -2.34 -19.79 -1.54
N ARG A 252 -2.59 -19.27 -0.34
CA ARG A 252 -3.48 -19.91 0.66
C ARG A 252 -4.90 -20.09 0.14
N PHE A 253 -5.42 -19.09 -0.61
CA PHE A 253 -6.73 -19.23 -1.26
C PHE A 253 -6.77 -20.42 -2.20
N LEU A 254 -5.77 -20.59 -3.04
CA LEU A 254 -5.72 -21.73 -3.96
C LEU A 254 -5.51 -23.06 -3.22
N GLU A 255 -4.59 -23.13 -2.24
CA GLU A 255 -4.32 -24.36 -1.47
C GLU A 255 -5.54 -24.85 -0.68
N THR A 256 -6.32 -23.91 -0.12
CA THR A 256 -7.43 -24.27 0.77
C THR A 256 -8.80 -24.21 0.11
N GLY A 257 -8.92 -23.53 -1.04
CA GLY A 257 -10.21 -23.20 -1.66
C GLY A 257 -11.05 -22.22 -0.83
N ARG A 258 -10.45 -21.50 0.15
CA ARG A 258 -11.15 -20.60 1.09
C ARG A 258 -10.51 -19.22 1.12
N TYR A 259 -11.32 -18.20 1.28
CA TYR A 259 -10.79 -16.83 1.40
C TYR A 259 -9.95 -16.66 2.68
N PRO A 260 -8.68 -16.21 2.58
CA PRO A 260 -7.80 -16.01 3.72
C PRO A 260 -8.20 -14.76 4.51
N VAL A 261 -8.43 -14.93 5.80
CA VAL A 261 -9.00 -13.86 6.65
C VAL A 261 -7.98 -13.15 7.55
N GLU A 262 -6.79 -13.71 7.72
CA GLU A 262 -5.77 -13.14 8.60
C GLU A 262 -4.72 -12.37 7.83
N THR A 263 -4.24 -11.28 8.42
CA THR A 263 -3.15 -10.47 7.89
C THR A 263 -2.26 -10.00 9.04
N MET A 264 -0.98 -9.76 8.77
CA MET A 264 -0.06 -9.17 9.73
C MET A 264 -0.10 -7.65 9.59
N VAL A 265 -0.27 -6.97 10.73
CA VAL A 265 -0.40 -5.51 10.82
C VAL A 265 0.60 -4.97 11.82
N THR A 266 1.07 -3.76 11.60
CA THR A 266 1.89 -3.00 12.54
C THR A 266 1.18 -1.71 12.93
N VAL A 267 1.38 -1.28 14.17
CA VAL A 267 0.88 0.01 14.67
C VAL A 267 2.05 0.72 15.31
N THR A 268 2.27 1.98 14.93
CA THR A 268 3.31 2.80 15.53
C THR A 268 2.70 3.87 16.41
N LYS A 269 3.33 4.15 17.54
CA LYS A 269 2.90 5.15 18.51
C LYS A 269 4.11 5.82 19.16
N GLY A 270 4.50 6.96 18.62
CA GLY A 270 5.67 7.68 19.13
C GLY A 270 6.94 6.84 19.01
N GLU A 271 7.72 6.76 20.10
CA GLU A 271 8.96 6.00 20.16
C GLU A 271 8.76 4.55 20.63
N ASP A 272 7.54 4.18 21.03
CA ASP A 272 7.22 2.84 21.53
C ASP A 272 7.40 1.78 20.46
N LYS A 273 8.23 0.78 20.72
CA LYS A 273 8.33 -0.41 19.87
C LYS A 273 7.12 -1.31 20.14
N LYS A 274 6.29 -1.49 19.14
CA LYS A 274 5.08 -2.31 19.21
C LYS A 274 5.29 -3.65 18.51
N PRO A 275 4.62 -4.75 18.98
CA PRO A 275 4.69 -6.04 18.31
C PRO A 275 4.02 -6.00 16.94
N HIS A 276 4.40 -6.94 16.08
CA HIS A 276 3.58 -7.31 14.93
C HIS A 276 2.29 -7.95 15.42
N MET A 277 1.16 -7.65 14.77
CA MET A 277 -0.14 -8.17 15.15
C MET A 277 -0.70 -9.04 14.02
N ILE A 278 -1.09 -10.28 14.33
CA ILE A 278 -1.93 -11.06 13.43
C ILE A 278 -3.37 -10.67 13.73
N ALA A 279 -4.01 -10.03 12.77
CA ALA A 279 -5.38 -9.53 12.87
C ALA A 279 -6.25 -10.08 11.73
N ARG A 280 -7.55 -10.05 11.92
CA ARG A 280 -8.50 -10.33 10.84
C ARG A 280 -8.52 -9.16 9.85
N ARG A 281 -8.61 -9.46 8.56
CA ARG A 281 -8.78 -8.42 7.53
C ARG A 281 -10.02 -7.59 7.83
N GLY A 282 -9.89 -6.27 7.71
CA GLY A 282 -10.99 -5.36 8.07
C GLY A 282 -11.26 -5.24 9.57
N THR A 283 -10.29 -5.52 10.44
CA THR A 283 -10.41 -5.28 11.89
C THR A 283 -10.64 -3.81 12.20
N PRO A 284 -11.49 -3.46 13.21
CA PRO A 284 -11.69 -2.09 13.63
C PRO A 284 -10.39 -1.38 14.00
N ILE A 285 -10.21 -0.14 13.56
CA ILE A 285 -9.01 0.66 13.85
C ILE A 285 -8.82 0.85 15.36
N ARG A 286 -9.90 1.09 16.13
CA ARG A 286 -9.82 1.20 17.59
C ARG A 286 -9.22 -0.05 18.25
N LEU A 287 -9.52 -1.24 17.74
CA LEU A 287 -8.95 -2.47 18.30
C LEU A 287 -7.45 -2.58 18.01
N LEU A 288 -6.99 -2.14 16.84
CA LEU A 288 -5.58 -2.11 16.47
C LEU A 288 -4.82 -1.03 17.22
N ALA A 289 -5.37 0.18 17.26
CA ALA A 289 -4.73 1.35 17.89
C ALA A 289 -4.66 1.24 19.42
N GLY A 290 -5.58 0.48 20.05
CA GLY A 290 -5.71 0.41 21.51
C GLY A 290 -6.01 1.78 22.12
N ASN A 291 -5.44 2.05 23.30
CA ASN A 291 -5.57 3.35 23.95
C ASN A 291 -4.59 4.35 23.33
N PHE A 292 -5.09 5.50 22.92
CA PHE A 292 -4.30 6.62 22.41
C PHE A 292 -4.80 7.95 23.00
N PRO A 293 -3.92 8.97 23.13
CA PRO A 293 -4.30 10.27 23.66
C PRO A 293 -5.41 10.94 22.84
N ALA A 294 -6.29 11.70 23.52
CA ALA A 294 -7.25 12.54 22.83
C ALA A 294 -6.52 13.56 21.94
N GLY A 295 -7.03 13.80 20.73
CA GLY A 295 -6.39 14.68 19.76
C GLY A 295 -5.27 14.01 18.96
N SER A 296 -5.01 12.69 19.13
CA SER A 296 -4.08 11.98 18.25
C SER A 296 -4.61 11.89 16.82
N LEU A 297 -3.72 12.09 15.85
CA LEU A 297 -4.00 11.84 14.44
C LEU A 297 -3.67 10.38 14.11
N ILE A 298 -4.61 9.62 13.59
CA ILE A 298 -4.36 8.27 13.09
C ILE A 298 -4.26 8.33 11.57
N THR A 299 -3.16 7.79 11.01
CA THR A 299 -2.95 7.75 9.57
C THR A 299 -2.62 6.33 9.10
N THR A 300 -2.83 6.08 7.80
CA THR A 300 -2.29 4.90 7.13
C THR A 300 -0.76 4.96 7.10
N GLY A 301 -0.10 3.83 6.94
CA GLY A 301 1.34 3.67 7.14
C GLY A 301 2.27 4.33 6.13
N ARG A 302 1.76 4.84 5.01
CA ARG A 302 2.57 5.51 4.00
C ARG A 302 3.12 6.84 4.51
N PHE A 303 4.21 7.28 3.92
CA PHE A 303 4.83 8.57 4.26
C PHE A 303 3.87 9.77 4.06
N ASN A 304 3.07 9.73 3.02
CA ASN A 304 1.95 10.64 2.75
C ASN A 304 0.61 9.96 3.06
N GLY A 305 0.53 9.27 4.19
CA GLY A 305 -0.63 8.50 4.61
C GLY A 305 -1.89 9.34 4.75
N ARG A 306 -3.02 8.70 4.54
CA ARG A 306 -4.34 9.31 4.72
C ARG A 306 -4.74 9.25 6.19
N GLU A 307 -5.35 10.32 6.69
CA GLU A 307 -6.03 10.29 7.97
C GLU A 307 -7.19 9.28 7.94
N VAL A 308 -7.32 8.51 9.00
CA VAL A 308 -8.38 7.52 9.17
C VAL A 308 -9.14 7.75 10.47
N ASP A 309 -10.45 7.65 10.38
CA ASP A 309 -11.33 7.75 11.54
C ASP A 309 -11.20 6.48 12.39
N PRO A 310 -10.93 6.58 13.70
CA PRO A 310 -10.85 5.44 14.59
C PRO A 310 -12.11 4.57 14.65
N ASP A 311 -13.27 5.08 14.27
CA ASP A 311 -14.54 4.35 14.20
C ASP A 311 -14.78 3.60 12.89
N THR A 312 -13.75 3.55 12.03
CA THR A 312 -13.73 2.77 10.80
C THR A 312 -12.89 1.49 10.96
N HIS A 313 -12.71 0.76 9.86
CA HIS A 313 -11.96 -0.48 9.83
C HIS A 313 -10.71 -0.36 8.95
N LEU A 314 -9.75 -1.25 9.17
CA LEU A 314 -8.51 -1.32 8.39
C LEU A 314 -8.84 -1.47 6.90
N GLY A 315 -8.23 -0.63 6.08
CA GLY A 315 -8.43 -0.63 4.64
C GLY A 315 -7.95 -1.90 3.96
N PHE A 316 -8.42 -2.15 2.74
CA PHE A 316 -8.22 -3.40 2.03
C PHE A 316 -6.74 -3.76 1.82
N PHE A 317 -5.89 -2.76 1.53
CA PHE A 317 -4.45 -2.94 1.28
C PHE A 317 -3.56 -2.41 2.41
N GLU A 318 -4.16 -1.96 3.51
CA GLU A 318 -3.43 -1.36 4.62
C GLU A 318 -2.89 -2.43 5.56
N THR A 319 -1.61 -2.29 5.90
CA THR A 319 -0.91 -3.18 6.84
C THR A 319 -0.25 -2.42 7.98
N THR A 320 -0.35 -1.10 7.99
CA THR A 320 0.30 -0.24 8.99
C THR A 320 -0.59 0.94 9.35
N LEU A 321 -0.67 1.24 10.64
CA LEU A 321 -1.28 2.46 11.18
C LEU A 321 -0.26 3.26 11.97
N ASN A 322 -0.26 4.59 11.80
CA ASN A 322 0.55 5.49 12.60
C ASN A 322 -0.37 6.29 13.53
N ILE A 323 -0.06 6.31 14.82
CA ILE A 323 -0.69 7.15 15.81
C ILE A 323 0.27 8.30 16.10
N LEU A 324 -0.04 9.46 15.55
CA LEU A 324 0.79 10.65 15.60
C LEU A 324 0.23 11.64 16.63
N PRO A 325 1.07 12.41 17.30
CA PRO A 325 0.57 13.51 18.12
C PRO A 325 -0.15 14.53 17.22
N ASP A 326 -1.30 15.04 17.70
CA ASP A 326 -1.97 16.15 17.03
C ASP A 326 -1.06 17.38 17.07
N ALA A 327 -0.99 18.06 15.95
CA ALA A 327 -0.22 19.28 15.89
C ALA A 327 -1.13 20.49 16.09
N PRO A 328 -0.70 21.46 16.90
CA PRO A 328 -1.40 22.72 16.95
C PRO A 328 -1.44 23.34 15.56
N LYS A 329 -2.65 23.60 15.05
CA LYS A 329 -2.88 24.14 13.71
C LYS A 329 -2.26 25.52 13.48
N ASP A 330 -2.05 26.29 14.56
CA ASP A 330 -1.51 27.64 14.52
C ASP A 330 -0.31 27.76 15.47
N GLU A 331 0.87 27.69 14.93
CA GLU A 331 2.11 27.92 15.67
C GLU A 331 2.53 29.40 15.55
N MET A 332 2.10 30.24 16.49
CA MET A 332 2.46 31.66 16.51
C MET A 332 3.99 31.81 16.59
N PHE A 333 4.58 32.59 15.66
CA PHE A 333 6.03 32.77 15.51
C PHE A 333 6.83 31.47 15.25
N GLY A 334 6.21 30.45 14.66
CA GLY A 334 6.89 29.18 14.33
C GLY A 334 8.15 29.34 13.48
N PHE A 335 8.23 30.43 12.67
CA PHE A 335 9.40 30.78 11.86
C PHE A 335 10.63 31.20 12.69
N LEU A 336 10.48 31.59 13.96
CA LEU A 336 11.59 31.93 14.85
C LEU A 336 12.20 30.70 15.53
N ARG A 337 11.55 29.54 15.46
CA ARG A 337 12.03 28.32 16.10
C ARG A 337 13.08 27.63 15.23
N PRO A 338 14.24 27.25 15.78
CA PRO A 338 15.29 26.59 15.02
C PRO A 338 14.89 25.17 14.52
N GLY A 339 13.80 24.59 15.03
CA GLY A 339 13.25 23.30 14.57
C GLY A 339 14.19 22.12 14.80
N LEU A 340 14.86 22.04 15.93
CA LEU A 340 15.83 20.99 16.25
C LEU A 340 15.19 19.59 16.32
N ASN A 341 13.90 19.49 16.58
CA ASN A 341 13.12 18.27 16.71
C ASN A 341 12.21 17.98 15.52
N LYS A 342 12.29 18.78 14.45
CA LYS A 342 11.42 18.62 13.27
C LYS A 342 12.08 17.72 12.22
N PRO A 343 11.45 16.64 11.76
CA PRO A 343 12.01 15.86 10.66
C PRO A 343 12.10 16.74 9.41
N THR A 344 13.29 16.82 8.81
CA THR A 344 13.52 17.61 7.60
C THR A 344 14.67 17.07 6.77
N VAL A 345 14.57 17.19 5.46
CA VAL A 345 15.65 16.94 4.48
C VAL A 345 16.19 18.25 3.94
N SER A 346 15.29 19.22 3.74
CA SER A 346 15.68 20.56 3.32
C SER A 346 16.40 21.28 4.47
N ARG A 347 17.29 22.19 4.13
CA ARG A 347 18.01 23.02 5.12
C ARG A 347 17.11 24.06 5.81
N ALA A 348 15.79 23.81 5.84
CA ALA A 348 14.81 24.71 6.45
C ALA A 348 14.88 24.72 7.99
N PHE A 349 15.34 23.61 8.59
CA PHE A 349 15.44 23.48 10.05
C PHE A 349 16.83 22.97 10.45
N LEU A 350 17.30 23.35 11.64
CA LEU A 350 18.60 22.93 12.17
C LEU A 350 18.68 21.42 12.46
N SER A 351 17.55 20.73 12.55
CA SER A 351 17.50 19.27 12.66
C SER A 351 18.18 18.54 11.50
N CYS A 352 18.33 19.17 10.33
CA CYS A 352 19.09 18.60 9.20
C CYS A 352 20.58 18.38 9.51
N LEU A 353 21.13 19.06 10.53
CA LEU A 353 22.51 18.94 11.00
C LEU A 353 22.68 17.91 12.10
N ILE A 354 21.58 17.34 12.61
CA ILE A 354 21.59 16.42 13.76
C ILE A 354 21.32 15.01 13.27
N ASP A 355 22.26 14.12 13.53
CA ASP A 355 22.11 12.69 13.20
C ASP A 355 21.45 11.93 14.37
N ARG A 356 20.10 11.96 14.42
CA ARG A 356 19.31 11.21 15.41
C ARG A 356 18.06 10.63 14.79
N GLU A 357 17.49 9.62 15.46
CA GLU A 357 16.13 9.17 15.15
C GLU A 357 15.13 10.28 15.51
N VAL A 358 14.14 10.47 14.65
CA VAL A 358 13.07 11.46 14.82
C VAL A 358 11.72 10.76 14.87
N GLN A 359 10.83 11.29 15.70
CA GLN A 359 9.44 10.88 15.70
C GLN A 359 8.70 11.58 14.57
N LEU A 360 7.86 10.84 13.84
CA LEU A 360 6.92 11.45 12.91
C LEU A 360 5.88 12.26 13.69
N ASP A 361 5.53 13.40 13.15
CA ASP A 361 4.40 14.20 13.60
C ASP A 361 3.49 14.54 12.42
N GLY A 362 2.26 14.97 12.70
CA GLY A 362 1.26 15.34 11.69
C GLY A 362 1.37 16.79 11.18
N THR A 363 2.47 17.52 11.49
CA THR A 363 2.54 18.95 11.21
C THR A 363 3.23 19.28 9.91
N LEU A 364 2.66 20.21 9.13
CA LEU A 364 3.33 20.79 7.96
C LEU A 364 4.45 21.79 8.35
N HIS A 365 4.49 22.24 9.60
CA HIS A 365 5.44 23.24 10.08
C HIS A 365 5.52 24.53 9.25
N GLY A 366 4.37 25.06 8.88
CA GLY A 366 4.24 26.29 8.14
C GLY A 366 3.09 26.27 7.12
N GLU A 367 2.86 27.39 6.49
CA GLU A 367 1.82 27.57 5.46
C GLU A 367 2.36 27.29 4.06
N GLU A 368 1.47 26.90 3.15
CA GLU A 368 1.79 26.77 1.74
C GLU A 368 2.10 28.15 1.14
N ARG A 369 3.19 28.21 0.35
CA ARG A 369 3.69 29.43 -0.31
C ARG A 369 4.00 29.13 -1.77
N ALA A 370 4.22 30.20 -2.54
CA ALA A 370 4.63 30.08 -3.93
C ALA A 370 5.96 29.31 -4.07
N CYS A 371 6.10 28.58 -5.17
CA CYS A 371 7.33 27.87 -5.50
C CYS A 371 8.49 28.85 -5.70
N ILE A 372 9.60 28.64 -4.99
CA ILE A 372 10.83 29.47 -5.08
C ILE A 372 11.88 28.87 -6.01
N ASN A 373 11.56 27.84 -6.78
CA ASN A 373 12.45 27.15 -7.72
C ASN A 373 13.77 26.66 -7.10
N CYS A 374 13.74 26.13 -5.89
CA CYS A 374 14.93 25.66 -5.16
C CYS A 374 15.46 24.29 -5.59
N SER A 375 14.74 23.55 -6.44
CA SER A 375 15.06 22.21 -6.98
C SER A 375 15.17 21.06 -5.96
N TYR A 376 14.93 21.27 -4.66
CA TYR A 376 15.01 20.19 -3.66
C TYR A 376 14.09 19.00 -3.96
N CYS A 377 12.94 19.24 -4.60
CA CYS A 377 12.02 18.17 -4.99
C CYS A 377 12.59 17.29 -6.11
N GLU A 378 13.45 17.83 -6.98
CA GLU A 378 14.18 17.11 -8.02
C GLU A 378 15.38 16.35 -7.42
N ASP A 379 16.15 17.01 -6.55
CA ASP A 379 17.34 16.42 -5.92
C ASP A 379 17.01 15.18 -5.11
N ILE A 380 15.81 15.09 -4.51
CA ILE A 380 15.38 13.97 -3.69
C ILE A 380 14.61 12.89 -4.49
N CYS A 381 14.16 13.20 -5.70
CA CYS A 381 13.27 12.31 -6.45
C CYS A 381 13.95 10.99 -6.85
N PRO A 382 13.48 9.82 -6.37
CA PRO A 382 14.11 8.54 -6.64
C PRO A 382 14.03 8.07 -8.09
N VAL A 383 13.17 8.72 -8.88
CA VAL A 383 12.91 8.41 -10.30
C VAL A 383 13.19 9.63 -11.19
N ASP A 384 14.11 10.46 -10.77
CA ASP A 384 14.69 11.58 -11.54
C ASP A 384 13.69 12.54 -12.20
N LEU A 385 12.50 12.71 -11.61
CA LEU A 385 11.51 13.66 -12.10
C LEU A 385 11.84 15.10 -11.68
N MET A 386 11.23 16.04 -12.38
CA MET A 386 11.19 17.46 -12.04
C MET A 386 9.80 17.86 -11.49
N PRO A 387 9.45 17.53 -10.22
CA PRO A 387 8.08 17.67 -9.72
C PRO A 387 7.52 19.09 -9.78
N SER A 388 8.38 20.11 -9.65
CA SER A 388 7.96 21.53 -9.75
C SER A 388 7.54 21.92 -11.17
N PHE A 389 8.17 21.38 -12.20
CA PHE A 389 7.79 21.63 -13.60
C PHE A 389 6.52 20.85 -13.95
N ILE A 390 6.44 19.58 -13.57
CA ILE A 390 5.21 18.79 -13.75
C ILE A 390 4.02 19.47 -13.07
N MET A 391 4.19 19.99 -11.85
CA MET A 391 3.15 20.75 -11.16
C MET A 391 2.71 21.98 -12.00
N LYS A 392 3.66 22.73 -12.57
CA LYS A 392 3.34 23.92 -13.40
C LYS A 392 2.57 23.54 -14.66
N ALA A 393 2.97 22.47 -15.36
CA ALA A 393 2.25 21.95 -16.51
C ALA A 393 0.80 21.55 -16.13
N LEU A 394 0.62 20.80 -15.03
CA LEU A 394 -0.71 20.42 -14.54
C LEU A 394 -1.57 21.62 -14.10
N HIS A 395 -0.99 22.68 -13.56
CA HIS A 395 -1.71 23.92 -13.24
C HIS A 395 -2.08 24.73 -14.48
N GLY A 396 -1.33 24.56 -15.57
CA GLY A 396 -1.64 25.12 -16.89
C GLY A 396 -2.60 24.26 -17.72
N ASP A 397 -3.15 23.18 -17.14
CA ASP A 397 -3.98 22.18 -17.82
C ASP A 397 -3.26 21.51 -19.02
N ASP A 398 -1.92 21.53 -19.04
CA ASP A 398 -1.09 20.89 -20.07
C ASP A 398 -0.65 19.50 -19.61
N ILE A 399 -1.53 18.52 -19.83
CA ILE A 399 -1.26 17.12 -19.51
C ILE A 399 -0.19 16.52 -20.41
N GLU A 400 -0.08 16.98 -21.66
CA GLU A 400 0.89 16.45 -22.62
C GLU A 400 2.31 16.83 -22.19
N GLU A 401 2.56 18.07 -21.79
CA GLU A 401 3.84 18.48 -21.22
C GLU A 401 4.14 17.69 -19.93
N ALA A 402 3.16 17.53 -19.04
CA ALA A 402 3.34 16.75 -17.82
C ALA A 402 3.76 15.29 -18.10
N LEU A 403 3.19 14.66 -19.13
CA LEU A 403 3.55 13.30 -19.58
C LEU A 403 4.96 13.26 -20.18
N GLN A 404 5.36 14.25 -20.98
CA GLN A 404 6.72 14.37 -21.53
C GLN A 404 7.76 14.56 -20.43
N LEU A 405 7.41 15.24 -19.34
CA LEU A 405 8.23 15.41 -18.14
C LEU A 405 8.26 14.15 -17.25
N GLY A 406 7.65 13.04 -17.67
CA GLY A 406 7.70 11.73 -17.01
C GLY A 406 6.67 11.54 -15.90
N LEU A 407 5.54 12.26 -15.89
CA LEU A 407 4.50 12.16 -14.85
C LEU A 407 4.16 10.70 -14.49
N LEU A 408 4.10 9.77 -15.47
CA LEU A 408 3.73 8.38 -15.24
C LEU A 408 4.80 7.54 -14.53
N ASP A 409 6.03 8.03 -14.44
CA ASP A 409 7.09 7.37 -13.67
C ASP A 409 7.03 7.72 -12.17
N CYS A 410 6.14 8.64 -11.76
CA CYS A 410 5.99 9.02 -10.37
C CYS A 410 5.56 7.85 -9.48
N CYS A 411 6.41 7.46 -8.54
CA CYS A 411 6.11 6.38 -7.57
C CYS A 411 5.20 6.83 -6.41
N ARG A 412 4.71 8.09 -6.42
CA ARG A 412 3.78 8.64 -5.41
C ARG A 412 4.33 8.57 -3.97
N CYS A 413 5.63 8.68 -3.78
CA CYS A 413 6.30 8.47 -2.50
C CYS A 413 6.13 9.60 -1.47
N GLY A 414 5.81 10.81 -1.90
CA GLY A 414 5.62 11.97 -1.01
C GLY A 414 6.89 12.78 -0.71
N LEU A 415 8.09 12.32 -1.08
CA LEU A 415 9.34 13.00 -0.74
C LEU A 415 9.43 14.44 -1.29
N CYS A 416 8.90 14.69 -2.48
CA CYS A 416 8.89 16.02 -3.08
C CYS A 416 8.08 17.04 -2.26
N SER A 417 6.94 16.63 -1.67
CA SER A 417 6.18 17.45 -0.73
C SER A 417 6.93 17.66 0.58
N PHE A 418 7.52 16.56 1.12
CA PHE A 418 8.24 16.57 2.39
C PHE A 418 9.45 17.51 2.38
N THR A 419 10.23 17.52 1.29
CA THR A 419 11.41 18.37 1.16
C THR A 419 11.08 19.82 0.83
N CYS A 420 9.85 20.13 0.40
CA CYS A 420 9.47 21.44 -0.09
C CYS A 420 9.50 22.52 1.01
N PRO A 421 10.37 23.55 0.94
CA PRO A 421 10.39 24.62 1.92
C PRO A 421 9.16 25.53 1.82
N SER A 422 8.50 25.56 0.66
CA SER A 422 7.24 26.30 0.41
C SER A 422 6.00 25.50 0.82
N LYS A 423 6.14 24.30 1.37
CA LYS A 423 5.04 23.44 1.84
C LYS A 423 3.98 23.07 0.80
N ILE A 424 4.38 23.03 -0.47
CA ILE A 424 3.50 22.63 -1.57
C ILE A 424 3.29 21.12 -1.54
N GLU A 425 2.05 20.69 -1.62
CA GLU A 425 1.70 19.27 -1.68
C GLU A 425 1.91 18.67 -3.08
N LEU A 426 3.15 18.74 -3.60
CA LEU A 426 3.52 18.27 -4.92
C LEU A 426 3.06 16.83 -5.21
N ALA A 427 3.28 15.92 -4.27
CA ALA A 427 2.90 14.53 -4.42
C ALA A 427 1.39 14.36 -4.66
N ARG A 428 0.55 15.18 -4.02
CA ARG A 428 -0.90 15.16 -4.20
C ARG A 428 -1.30 15.68 -5.57
N ILE A 429 -0.63 16.76 -6.03
CA ILE A 429 -0.87 17.36 -7.35
C ILE A 429 -0.52 16.35 -8.46
N LEU A 430 0.67 15.76 -8.40
CA LEU A 430 1.12 14.76 -9.38
C LEU A 430 0.21 13.53 -9.38
N SER A 431 -0.15 13.02 -8.18
CA SER A 431 -1.03 11.86 -8.08
C SER A 431 -2.41 12.11 -8.69
N ARG A 432 -2.98 13.31 -8.48
CA ARG A 432 -4.24 13.70 -9.12
C ARG A 432 -4.13 13.77 -10.64
N GLY A 433 -3.04 14.34 -11.17
CA GLY A 433 -2.78 14.36 -12.61
C GLY A 433 -2.73 12.97 -13.22
N MET A 434 -2.01 12.03 -12.57
CA MET A 434 -1.98 10.63 -12.99
C MET A 434 -3.36 9.97 -12.95
N ASP A 435 -4.14 10.20 -11.88
CA ASP A 435 -5.47 9.61 -11.72
C ASP A 435 -6.48 10.15 -12.74
N THR A 436 -6.40 11.44 -13.06
CA THR A 436 -7.24 12.06 -14.10
C THR A 436 -6.90 11.47 -15.47
N HIS A 437 -5.61 11.46 -15.83
CA HIS A 437 -5.17 10.85 -17.10
C HIS A 437 -5.57 9.38 -17.24
N HIS A 438 -5.46 8.60 -16.15
CA HIS A 438 -5.88 7.19 -16.16
C HIS A 438 -7.39 7.04 -16.41
N LYS A 439 -8.21 7.88 -15.77
CA LYS A 439 -9.68 7.88 -15.96
C LYS A 439 -10.07 8.26 -17.39
N ASP A 440 -9.41 9.26 -17.96
CA ASP A 440 -9.68 9.74 -19.32
C ASP A 440 -9.35 8.67 -20.37
N LYS A 441 -8.35 7.83 -20.11
CA LYS A 441 -8.02 6.68 -20.98
C LYS A 441 -9.01 5.52 -20.87
N GLN A 442 -9.76 5.42 -19.77
CA GLN A 442 -10.74 4.34 -19.53
C GLN A 442 -12.18 4.74 -19.90
N GLY A 443 -12.42 6.00 -20.14
CA GLY A 443 -13.75 6.57 -20.44
C GLY A 443 -14.13 6.44 -21.83
#